data_b77d71cbbdb4220583a7a126e011a4d5
#
_entry.id   b77d71cbbdb4220583a7a126e011a4d5
#
_cell.length_a   1.000
_cell.length_b   1.000
_cell.length_c   1.000
_cell.angle_alpha   90.00
_cell.angle_beta   90.00
_cell.angle_gamma   90.00
#
_symmetry.space_group_name_H-M   'P 1'
#
loop_
_entity.id
_entity.type
_entity.pdbx_description
1 polymer ?
#
loop_
_entity_poly.entity_id
_entity_poly.type
_entity_poly.pdbx_seq_one_letter_code
_entity_poly.pdbx_strand_id
1 'polypeptide(L)'
;DSGYPPLVTPTSQIVGTQAVFNVITGKRYSMCTNEFKGLVAGEYGTTPMPIDPEFQKKIIGDKKIIKGRPADQLEPELDKLRGEIEQWIEQPEDVLSYAQFPKVALDFFEKRRNAKVGINGDKLDKKNMVHPV
;
A
#
# COMPACT_ATOMS: atom_id res chain seq x y z
N ASP A 1 -3.62 -20.07 -15.26
CA ASP A 1 -2.49 -19.28 -15.75
C ASP A 1 -1.71 -18.60 -14.62
N SER A 2 -2.40 -18.04 -13.61
CA SER A 2 -1.79 -17.30 -12.47
C SER A 2 -1.31 -18.19 -11.29
N GLY A 3 -1.14 -19.49 -11.46
CA GLY A 3 -0.60 -20.38 -10.44
C GLY A 3 -1.54 -20.71 -9.28
N TYR A 4 -2.84 -20.60 -9.48
CA TYR A 4 -3.89 -20.88 -8.47
C TYR A 4 -3.67 -20.11 -7.15
N PRO A 5 -3.57 -18.78 -7.16
CA PRO A 5 -3.41 -18.03 -5.93
C PRO A 5 -4.61 -18.24 -5.01
N PRO A 6 -4.43 -18.24 -3.68
CA PRO A 6 -5.54 -18.32 -2.74
C PRO A 6 -6.51 -17.17 -2.99
N LEU A 7 -7.81 -17.48 -3.12
CA LEU A 7 -8.84 -16.47 -3.38
C LEU A 7 -9.31 -15.80 -2.07
N VAL A 8 -8.39 -15.16 -1.40
CA VAL A 8 -8.62 -14.29 -0.24
C VAL A 8 -8.23 -12.86 -0.59
N THR A 9 -8.61 -11.90 0.23
CA THR A 9 -8.21 -10.49 0.03
C THR A 9 -6.68 -10.36 0.16
N PRO A 10 -5.97 -9.72 -0.77
CA PRO A 10 -6.47 -8.99 -1.96
C PRO A 10 -6.52 -9.84 -3.25
N THR A 11 -6.01 -11.06 -3.26
CA THR A 11 -5.81 -11.87 -4.49
C THR A 11 -7.11 -12.21 -5.21
N SER A 12 -8.21 -12.43 -4.48
CA SER A 12 -9.53 -12.63 -5.08
C SER A 12 -9.99 -11.45 -5.93
N GLN A 13 -9.76 -10.22 -5.45
CA GLN A 13 -10.11 -9.00 -6.16
C GLN A 13 -9.23 -8.81 -7.40
N ILE A 14 -7.93 -9.07 -7.28
CA ILE A 14 -6.97 -8.98 -8.38
C ILE A 14 -7.35 -9.93 -9.51
N VAL A 15 -7.60 -11.20 -9.18
CA VAL A 15 -7.97 -12.23 -10.18
C VAL A 15 -9.35 -11.93 -10.76
N GLY A 16 -10.31 -11.53 -9.93
CA GLY A 16 -11.66 -11.17 -10.37
C GLY A 16 -11.66 -9.99 -11.34
N THR A 17 -10.95 -8.93 -11.02
CA THR A 17 -10.81 -7.76 -11.90
C THR A 17 -10.15 -8.14 -13.23
N GLN A 18 -9.10 -8.97 -13.21
CA GLN A 18 -8.45 -9.44 -14.42
C GLN A 18 -9.39 -10.30 -15.27
N ALA A 19 -10.21 -11.14 -14.65
CA ALA A 19 -11.20 -11.93 -15.36
C ALA A 19 -12.23 -11.04 -16.08
N VAL A 20 -12.70 -9.99 -15.42
CA VAL A 20 -13.62 -9.00 -16.02
C VAL A 20 -12.97 -8.32 -17.23
N PHE A 21 -11.71 -7.86 -17.13
CA PHE A 21 -11.02 -7.26 -18.27
C PHE A 21 -10.85 -8.24 -19.44
N ASN A 22 -10.56 -9.49 -19.17
CA ASN A 22 -10.47 -10.51 -20.22
C ASN A 22 -11.80 -10.67 -21.00
N VAL A 23 -12.94 -10.56 -20.30
CA VAL A 23 -14.28 -10.63 -20.91
C VAL A 23 -14.59 -9.36 -21.69
N ILE A 24 -14.41 -8.17 -21.09
CA ILE A 24 -14.72 -6.88 -21.71
C ILE A 24 -13.91 -6.67 -22.99
N THR A 25 -12.62 -7.02 -22.96
CA THR A 25 -11.73 -6.82 -24.12
C THR A 25 -11.87 -7.92 -25.18
N GLY A 26 -12.59 -9.01 -24.87
CA GLY A 26 -12.72 -10.17 -25.76
C GLY A 26 -11.40 -10.93 -26.01
N LYS A 27 -10.31 -10.50 -25.39
CA LYS A 27 -8.97 -11.08 -25.57
C LYS A 27 -8.26 -11.21 -24.23
N ARG A 28 -7.91 -12.46 -23.85
CA ARG A 28 -7.24 -12.74 -22.56
C ARG A 28 -5.90 -12.01 -22.46
N TYR A 29 -5.73 -11.29 -21.36
CA TYR A 29 -4.49 -10.58 -20.98
C TYR A 29 -4.02 -9.53 -22.00
N SER A 30 -4.94 -8.98 -22.81
CA SER A 30 -4.64 -7.81 -23.64
C SER A 30 -4.52 -6.53 -22.82
N MET A 31 -5.22 -6.48 -21.70
CA MET A 31 -5.11 -5.45 -20.67
C MET A 31 -4.87 -6.13 -19.32
N CYS A 32 -3.82 -5.73 -18.61
CA CYS A 32 -3.49 -6.25 -17.28
C CYS A 32 -3.33 -5.09 -16.30
N THR A 33 -3.94 -5.23 -15.11
CA THR A 33 -3.74 -4.28 -14.03
C THR A 33 -2.32 -4.39 -13.45
N ASN A 34 -1.85 -3.34 -12.79
CA ASN A 34 -0.56 -3.36 -12.12
C ASN A 34 -0.53 -4.40 -10.99
N GLU A 35 -1.65 -4.55 -10.28
CA GLU A 35 -1.82 -5.54 -9.22
C GLU A 35 -1.71 -6.97 -9.77
N PHE A 36 -2.32 -7.25 -10.92
CA PHE A 36 -2.20 -8.56 -11.56
C PHE A 36 -0.76 -8.82 -12.03
N LYS A 37 -0.08 -7.82 -12.57
CA LYS A 37 1.35 -7.91 -12.90
C LYS A 37 2.20 -8.18 -11.65
N GLY A 38 1.89 -7.51 -10.53
CA GLY A 38 2.52 -7.74 -9.23
C GLY A 38 2.32 -9.17 -8.72
N LEU A 39 1.10 -9.71 -8.86
CA LEU A 39 0.80 -11.10 -8.51
C LEU A 39 1.66 -12.07 -9.31
N VAL A 40 1.74 -11.89 -10.63
CA VAL A 40 2.56 -12.72 -11.54
C VAL A 40 4.05 -12.55 -11.27
N ALA A 41 4.49 -11.38 -10.82
CA ALA A 41 5.88 -11.10 -10.43
C ALA A 41 6.27 -11.67 -9.05
N GLY A 42 5.30 -12.16 -8.25
CA GLY A 42 5.54 -12.72 -6.92
C GLY A 42 5.50 -11.71 -5.77
N GLU A 43 4.98 -10.50 -6.00
CA GLU A 43 4.84 -9.45 -4.95
C GLU A 43 3.88 -9.87 -3.82
N TYR A 44 2.98 -10.81 -4.08
CA TYR A 44 2.03 -11.37 -3.11
C TYR A 44 2.45 -12.74 -2.58
N GLY A 45 3.73 -13.13 -2.80
CA GLY A 45 4.28 -14.41 -2.38
C GLY A 45 4.21 -15.48 -3.47
N THR A 46 4.64 -16.69 -3.09
CA THR A 46 4.69 -17.84 -4.00
C THR A 46 3.30 -18.44 -4.19
N THR A 47 2.94 -18.70 -5.44
CA THR A 47 1.68 -19.37 -5.79
C THR A 47 1.78 -20.88 -5.57
N PRO A 48 0.65 -21.57 -5.26
CA PRO A 48 0.62 -23.04 -5.06
C PRO A 48 1.12 -23.84 -6.25
N MET A 49 0.85 -23.37 -7.45
CA MET A 49 1.35 -23.96 -8.69
C MET A 49 2.31 -23.00 -9.39
N PRO A 50 3.36 -23.52 -10.02
CA PRO A 50 4.27 -22.67 -10.77
C PRO A 50 3.52 -21.96 -11.91
N ILE A 51 3.84 -20.69 -12.12
CA ILE A 51 3.35 -19.93 -13.25
C ILE A 51 4.25 -20.23 -14.44
N ASP A 52 3.63 -20.47 -15.60
CA ASP A 52 4.37 -20.71 -16.84
C ASP A 52 5.33 -19.54 -17.16
N PRO A 53 6.61 -19.81 -17.44
CA PRO A 53 7.61 -18.76 -17.68
C PRO A 53 7.30 -17.89 -18.91
N GLU A 54 6.72 -18.46 -19.97
CA GLU A 54 6.35 -17.69 -21.16
C GLU A 54 5.19 -16.75 -20.84
N PHE A 55 4.23 -17.23 -20.05
CA PHE A 55 3.14 -16.42 -19.57
C PHE A 55 3.65 -15.30 -18.64
N GLN A 56 4.55 -15.60 -17.69
CA GLN A 56 5.17 -14.57 -16.85
C GLN A 56 5.83 -13.49 -17.71
N LYS A 57 6.71 -13.87 -18.64
CA LYS A 57 7.39 -12.92 -19.51
C LYS A 57 6.42 -12.08 -20.34
N LYS A 58 5.34 -12.68 -20.83
CA LYS A 58 4.29 -11.97 -21.57
C LYS A 58 3.61 -10.88 -20.72
N ILE A 59 3.34 -11.16 -19.44
CA ILE A 59 2.60 -10.25 -18.54
C ILE A 59 3.48 -9.16 -17.95
N ILE A 60 4.68 -9.52 -17.48
CA ILE A 60 5.54 -8.62 -16.72
C ILE A 60 6.76 -8.11 -17.50
N GLY A 61 7.00 -8.65 -18.72
CA GLY A 61 8.17 -8.31 -19.53
C GLY A 61 9.47 -8.68 -18.82
N ASP A 62 10.38 -7.70 -18.72
CA ASP A 62 11.69 -7.86 -18.06
C ASP A 62 11.69 -7.53 -16.57
N LYS A 63 10.49 -7.35 -15.96
CA LYS A 63 10.38 -7.09 -14.51
C LYS A 63 10.96 -8.28 -13.74
N LYS A 64 11.74 -7.98 -12.70
CA LYS A 64 12.34 -8.99 -11.82
C LYS A 64 11.26 -9.81 -11.13
N ILE A 65 11.38 -11.13 -11.20
CA ILE A 65 10.52 -12.05 -10.45
C ILE A 65 11.05 -12.14 -9.02
N ILE A 66 10.15 -11.94 -8.06
CA ILE A 66 10.43 -12.08 -6.63
C ILE A 66 10.30 -13.55 -6.27
N LYS A 67 11.39 -14.12 -5.77
CA LYS A 67 11.42 -15.49 -5.26
C LYS A 67 11.52 -15.46 -3.73
N GLY A 68 10.67 -16.23 -3.05
CA GLY A 68 10.63 -16.25 -1.59
C GLY A 68 9.64 -15.24 -1.01
N ARG A 69 9.88 -14.82 0.23
CA ARG A 69 9.02 -13.87 0.93
C ARG A 69 9.35 -12.43 0.50
N PRO A 70 8.37 -11.67 -0.01
CA PRO A 70 8.60 -10.26 -0.36
C PRO A 70 9.14 -9.43 0.82
N ALA A 71 8.70 -9.73 2.04
CA ALA A 71 9.16 -9.05 3.25
C ALA A 71 10.67 -9.19 3.52
N ASP A 72 11.31 -10.26 3.03
CA ASP A 72 12.76 -10.46 3.21
C ASP A 72 13.60 -9.46 2.37
N GLN A 73 12.96 -8.71 1.48
CA GLN A 73 13.59 -7.68 0.66
C GLN A 73 13.44 -6.27 1.26
N LEU A 74 12.68 -6.14 2.36
CA LEU A 74 12.50 -4.87 3.04
C LEU A 74 13.68 -4.63 4.00
N GLU A 75 14.21 -3.42 3.96
CA GLU A 75 15.20 -2.98 4.92
C GLU A 75 14.51 -2.45 6.19
N PRO A 76 15.14 -2.56 7.37
CA PRO A 76 14.63 -1.95 8.59
C PRO A 76 14.53 -0.43 8.43
N GLU A 77 13.34 0.14 8.63
CA GLU A 77 13.11 1.57 8.42
C GLU A 77 12.83 2.35 9.72
N LEU A 78 12.56 1.66 10.85
CA LEU A 78 12.08 2.32 12.06
C LEU A 78 13.03 3.38 12.62
N ASP A 79 14.34 3.15 12.55
CA ASP A 79 15.33 4.14 13.06
C ASP A 79 15.36 5.39 12.18
N LYS A 80 15.26 5.23 10.86
CA LYS A 80 15.14 6.34 9.93
C LYS A 80 13.86 7.14 10.20
N LEU A 81 12.72 6.46 10.28
CA LEU A 81 11.41 7.09 10.53
C LEU A 81 11.37 7.79 11.88
N ARG A 82 12.03 7.23 12.90
CA ARG A 82 12.19 7.87 14.22
C ARG A 82 12.93 9.21 14.09
N GLY A 83 14.02 9.26 13.33
CA GLY A 83 14.74 10.51 13.07
C GLY A 83 13.91 11.56 12.34
N GLU A 84 13.05 11.13 11.39
CA GLU A 84 12.20 12.05 10.63
C GLU A 84 11.16 12.78 11.50
N ILE A 85 10.67 12.12 12.56
CA ILE A 85 9.59 12.66 13.41
C ILE A 85 10.04 12.92 14.85
N GLU A 86 11.34 12.98 15.14
CA GLU A 86 11.88 13.11 16.49
C GLU A 86 11.18 14.20 17.32
N GLN A 87 10.91 15.36 16.71
CA GLN A 87 10.21 16.48 17.36
C GLN A 87 8.74 16.23 17.74
N TRP A 88 8.14 15.15 17.21
CA TRP A 88 6.74 14.80 17.41
C TRP A 88 6.54 13.63 18.36
N ILE A 89 7.61 12.89 18.67
CA ILE A 89 7.55 11.67 19.47
C ILE A 89 7.27 12.03 20.94
N GLU A 90 6.16 11.50 21.45
CA GLU A 90 5.80 11.57 22.86
C GLU A 90 5.74 10.16 23.49
N GLN A 91 5.56 9.15 22.68
CA GLN A 91 5.50 7.74 23.06
C GLN A 91 6.08 6.85 21.96
N PRO A 92 6.59 5.65 22.30
CA PRO A 92 7.25 4.76 21.32
C PRO A 92 6.36 4.41 20.12
N GLU A 93 5.06 4.30 20.32
CA GLU A 93 4.05 3.94 19.31
C GLU A 93 3.87 5.01 18.24
N ASP A 94 4.31 6.24 18.48
CA ASP A 94 4.20 7.31 17.48
C ASP A 94 4.99 7.00 16.22
N VAL A 95 6.13 6.33 16.35
CA VAL A 95 6.94 5.87 15.20
C VAL A 95 6.19 4.85 14.37
N LEU A 96 5.47 3.93 15.01
CA LEU A 96 4.67 2.91 14.33
C LEU A 96 3.47 3.54 13.63
N SER A 97 2.82 4.51 14.26
CA SER A 97 1.72 5.27 13.66
C SER A 97 2.17 6.02 12.42
N TYR A 98 3.34 6.64 12.48
CA TYR A 98 3.93 7.34 11.34
C TYR A 98 4.34 6.36 10.23
N ALA A 99 4.93 5.22 10.57
CA ALA A 99 5.31 4.19 9.60
C ALA A 99 4.13 3.68 8.78
N GLN A 100 2.97 3.52 9.42
CA GLN A 100 1.77 2.99 8.76
C GLN A 100 0.95 4.07 8.02
N PHE A 101 0.83 5.25 8.62
CA PHE A 101 -0.05 6.31 8.14
C PHE A 101 0.61 7.69 8.28
N PRO A 102 1.68 7.99 7.55
CA PRO A 102 2.53 9.16 7.80
C PRO A 102 1.75 10.48 7.81
N LYS A 103 0.89 10.70 6.84
CA LYS A 103 0.10 11.94 6.74
C LYS A 103 -0.88 12.10 7.90
N VAL A 104 -1.62 11.05 8.23
CA VAL A 104 -2.61 11.06 9.32
C VAL A 104 -1.93 11.19 10.67
N ALA A 105 -0.78 10.54 10.86
CA ALA A 105 0.01 10.64 12.09
C ALA A 105 0.51 12.07 12.33
N LEU A 106 1.04 12.74 11.32
CA LEU A 106 1.50 14.13 11.44
C LEU A 106 0.35 15.08 11.79
N ASP A 107 -0.80 14.96 11.14
CA ASP A 107 -2.00 15.75 11.47
C ASP A 107 -2.45 15.53 12.92
N PHE A 108 -2.39 14.27 13.38
CA PHE A 108 -2.70 13.92 14.76
C PHE A 108 -1.70 14.50 15.75
N PHE A 109 -0.40 14.39 15.47
CA PHE A 109 0.65 14.90 16.34
C PHE A 109 0.57 16.43 16.49
N GLU A 110 0.27 17.13 15.40
CA GLU A 110 0.04 18.58 15.44
C GLU A 110 -1.17 18.94 16.31
N LYS A 111 -2.29 18.26 16.13
CA LYS A 111 -3.50 18.47 16.95
C LYS A 111 -3.24 18.17 18.42
N ARG A 112 -2.55 17.07 18.72
CA ARG A 112 -2.14 16.69 20.08
C ARG A 112 -1.29 17.78 20.73
N ARG A 113 -0.27 18.30 20.04
CA ARG A 113 0.57 19.40 20.51
C ARG A 113 -0.23 20.68 20.75
N ASN A 114 -1.09 21.05 19.81
CA ASN A 114 -1.93 22.25 19.93
C ASN A 114 -2.90 22.17 21.10
N ALA A 115 -3.50 21.00 21.34
CA ALA A 115 -4.37 20.78 22.50
C ALA A 115 -3.64 20.98 23.84
N LYS A 116 -2.38 20.54 23.95
CA LYS A 116 -1.57 20.72 25.17
C LYS A 116 -1.28 22.18 25.48
N VAL A 117 -1.10 23.02 24.46
CA VAL A 117 -0.88 24.46 24.64
C VAL A 117 -2.17 25.28 24.63
N GLY A 118 -3.32 24.63 24.71
CA GLY A 118 -4.63 25.27 24.77
C GLY A 118 -5.10 25.87 23.43
N ILE A 119 -4.46 25.53 22.32
CA ILE A 119 -4.84 25.97 20.98
C ILE A 119 -5.87 24.97 20.44
N ASN A 120 -7.11 25.42 20.23
CA ASN A 120 -8.13 24.62 19.57
C ASN A 120 -7.95 24.71 18.05
N GLY A 121 -7.27 23.72 17.47
CA GLY A 121 -7.01 23.64 16.03
C GLY A 121 -8.27 23.66 15.16
N ASP A 122 -9.39 23.11 15.66
CA ASP A 122 -10.65 23.09 14.93
C ASP A 122 -11.25 24.50 14.75
N LYS A 123 -10.92 25.44 15.65
CA LYS A 123 -11.30 26.86 15.52
C LYS A 123 -10.37 27.63 14.58
N LEU A 124 -9.19 27.11 14.29
CA LEU A 124 -8.21 27.73 13.39
C LEU A 124 -8.30 27.16 11.97
N ASP A 125 -9.00 26.05 11.78
CA ASP A 125 -9.21 25.49 10.45
C ASP A 125 -10.11 26.44 9.63
N LYS A 126 -9.58 26.96 8.54
CA LYS A 126 -10.31 27.87 7.62
C LYS A 126 -11.63 27.29 7.12
N LYS A 127 -11.76 25.95 7.09
CA LYS A 127 -13.02 25.28 6.72
C LYS A 127 -14.10 25.37 7.78
N ASN A 128 -13.72 25.61 9.04
CA ASN A 128 -14.63 25.75 10.18
C ASN A 128 -14.88 27.22 10.56
N MET A 129 -14.29 28.17 9.83
CA MET A 129 -14.59 29.60 10.07
C MET A 129 -16.02 29.90 9.64
N VAL A 130 -16.86 30.21 10.61
CA VAL A 130 -18.19 30.80 10.35
C VAL A 130 -17.96 32.20 9.80
N HIS A 131 -18.26 32.40 8.52
CA HIS A 131 -18.29 33.73 7.97
C HIS A 131 -19.52 34.46 8.54
N PRO A 132 -19.34 35.60 9.24
CA PRO A 132 -20.49 36.39 9.66
C PRO A 132 -21.24 36.85 8.39
N VAL A 133 -22.55 36.67 8.40
CA VAL A 133 -23.50 37.08 7.37
C VAL A 133 -23.59 38.62 7.39
#